data_ae78c4cbd07f0b0fac490d6bc648d0fa
#
_entry.id   ae78c4cbd07f0b0fac490d6bc648d0fa
#
_cell.length_a   1.000
_cell.length_b   1.000
_cell.length_c   1.000
_cell.angle_alpha   90.00
_cell.angle_beta   90.00
_cell.angle_gamma   90.00
#
_symmetry.space_group_name_H-M   'P 1'
#
loop_
_entity.id
_entity.type
_entity.pdbx_description
1 polymer ?
#
loop_
_entity_poly.entity_id
_entity_poly.type
_entity_poly.pdbx_seq_one_letter_code
_entity_poly.pdbx_strand_id
1 'polypeptide(L)'
;MCAILQKAAQESGLKTKFYFEDKGEAARVAGSFVPCGKLLLLADEETADETLALKETFTDFRVYFAVQGKQESANGLFSLPDDVRAAVAVGGRSIAAARFFCTLRGACLVAIPARCSAAEIFCPRSEGGYPVNEPDAVLFDENFARGRAEGAAVAALSALYAEDIDIDGVFSGARKDAGYEMLRLSASLAVQVGAKVGRAPKESGRRRAGSGERLFESLCLQEIALMACPRLPSRAFYHLLSGKGAPLGECAFAALHYAQARYAALFENGRPRRYFVPDYAARARRAAEYVGEEAFANIKVPSAEECFAAAEIFEESRLHFAAAAEALGAYAEKIRRVYYAEGGKKPLFASGALEEAFSLAADLSPMLSVGALERDLGAVHMRGGAYGAKSGAKF
;
A
#
# COMPACT_ATOMS: atom_id res chain seq x y z
N MET A 1 -20.17 -0.55 11.09
CA MET A 1 -19.78 -1.09 9.76
C MET A 1 -19.41 0.08 8.86
N CYS A 2 -18.27 0.04 8.20
CA CYS A 2 -17.82 1.09 7.27
C CYS A 2 -18.49 0.92 5.90
N ALA A 3 -19.37 1.83 5.52
CA ALA A 3 -20.12 1.73 4.27
C ALA A 3 -19.22 1.82 3.03
N ILE A 4 -18.17 2.65 3.06
CA ILE A 4 -17.24 2.84 1.95
C ILE A 4 -16.44 1.56 1.70
N LEU A 5 -15.81 1.01 2.74
CA LEU A 5 -15.03 -0.22 2.64
C LEU A 5 -15.91 -1.42 2.27
N GLN A 6 -17.12 -1.48 2.83
CA GLN A 6 -18.03 -2.59 2.52
C GLN A 6 -18.44 -2.57 1.04
N LYS A 7 -18.69 -1.39 0.48
CA LYS A 7 -18.98 -1.23 -0.95
C LYS A 7 -17.76 -1.62 -1.80
N ALA A 8 -16.57 -1.11 -1.49
CA ALA A 8 -15.34 -1.44 -2.21
C ALA A 8 -15.04 -2.95 -2.19
N ALA A 9 -15.21 -3.60 -1.03
CA ALA A 9 -15.05 -5.04 -0.89
C ALA A 9 -16.03 -5.81 -1.80
N GLN A 10 -17.31 -5.44 -1.78
CA GLN A 10 -18.33 -6.08 -2.62
C GLN A 10 -18.03 -5.93 -4.12
N GLU A 11 -17.63 -4.74 -4.56
CA GLU A 11 -17.26 -4.47 -5.96
C GLU A 11 -16.02 -5.27 -6.39
N SER A 12 -15.13 -5.59 -5.44
CA SER A 12 -13.92 -6.40 -5.66
C SER A 12 -14.13 -7.90 -5.41
N GLY A 13 -15.35 -8.34 -5.11
CA GLY A 13 -15.69 -9.74 -4.85
C GLY A 13 -15.24 -10.27 -3.48
N LEU A 14 -14.78 -9.41 -2.57
CA LEU A 14 -14.39 -9.78 -1.22
C LEU A 14 -15.61 -9.99 -0.32
N LYS A 15 -15.53 -10.98 0.55
CA LYS A 15 -16.59 -11.31 1.54
C LYS A 15 -16.32 -10.68 2.92
N THR A 16 -15.18 -10.07 3.11
CA THR A 16 -14.74 -9.44 4.36
C THR A 16 -15.74 -8.38 4.84
N LYS A 17 -16.09 -8.41 6.12
CA LYS A 17 -16.90 -7.37 6.78
C LYS A 17 -16.00 -6.41 7.54
N PHE A 18 -16.28 -5.10 7.48
CA PHE A 18 -15.48 -4.05 8.12
C PHE A 18 -16.25 -3.42 9.29
N TYR A 19 -15.57 -3.33 10.42
CA TYR A 19 -16.11 -2.76 11.66
C TYR A 19 -15.18 -1.67 12.20
N PHE A 20 -15.78 -0.56 12.66
CA PHE A 20 -15.11 0.48 13.44
C PHE A 20 -15.78 0.50 14.81
N GLU A 21 -15.10 -0.02 15.80
CA GLU A 21 -15.74 -0.22 17.10
C GLU A 21 -14.73 -0.06 18.25
N ASP A 22 -15.25 0.15 19.47
CA ASP A 22 -14.47 0.32 20.68
C ASP A 22 -14.05 -1.04 21.28
N LYS A 23 -13.20 -0.98 22.31
CA LYS A 23 -12.73 -2.16 23.07
C LYS A 23 -13.87 -3.11 23.46
N GLY A 24 -13.65 -4.39 23.21
CA GLY A 24 -14.60 -5.46 23.60
C GLY A 24 -15.46 -6.00 22.47
N GLU A 25 -15.55 -5.32 21.35
CA GLU A 25 -16.39 -5.75 20.22
C GLU A 25 -15.82 -6.96 19.48
N ALA A 26 -14.52 -7.25 19.64
CA ALA A 26 -13.88 -8.40 19.00
C ALA A 26 -14.58 -9.73 19.33
N ALA A 27 -15.01 -9.92 20.59
CA ALA A 27 -15.74 -11.12 21.01
C ALA A 27 -17.13 -11.20 20.35
N ARG A 28 -17.86 -10.08 20.28
CA ARG A 28 -19.17 -10.00 19.62
C ARG A 28 -19.04 -10.26 18.11
N VAL A 29 -18.01 -9.71 17.45
CA VAL A 29 -17.76 -9.93 16.02
C VAL A 29 -17.40 -11.40 15.78
N ALA A 30 -16.50 -11.99 16.57
CA ALA A 30 -16.15 -13.41 16.46
C ALA A 30 -17.38 -14.31 16.72
N GLY A 31 -18.18 -14.02 17.76
CA GLY A 31 -19.42 -14.72 18.09
C GLY A 31 -20.48 -14.67 17.00
N SER A 32 -20.47 -13.64 16.15
CA SER A 32 -21.40 -13.56 15.01
C SER A 32 -21.09 -14.58 13.89
N PHE A 33 -19.87 -15.11 13.84
CA PHE A 33 -19.46 -16.16 12.89
C PHE A 33 -19.46 -17.55 13.56
N VAL A 34 -18.95 -17.62 14.79
CA VAL A 34 -18.86 -18.85 15.59
C VAL A 34 -19.36 -18.52 17.00
N PRO A 35 -20.58 -18.96 17.38
CA PRO A 35 -21.20 -18.53 18.64
C PRO A 35 -20.44 -18.92 19.91
N CYS A 36 -19.77 -20.08 19.90
CA CYS A 36 -18.99 -20.59 21.04
C CYS A 36 -17.98 -21.63 20.57
N GLY A 37 -17.07 -22.05 21.45
CA GLY A 37 -16.14 -23.14 21.18
C GLY A 37 -14.67 -22.79 21.48
N LYS A 38 -13.74 -23.31 20.68
CA LYS A 38 -12.31 -23.02 20.83
C LYS A 38 -11.88 -21.91 19.88
N LEU A 39 -11.19 -20.93 20.44
CA LEU A 39 -10.72 -19.72 19.74
C LEU A 39 -9.22 -19.55 19.92
N LEU A 40 -8.52 -19.27 18.84
CA LEU A 40 -7.13 -18.79 18.86
C LEU A 40 -7.13 -17.26 18.99
N LEU A 41 -6.51 -16.74 20.04
CA LEU A 41 -6.19 -15.32 20.18
C LEU A 41 -4.69 -15.15 19.91
N LEU A 42 -4.34 -14.53 18.80
CA LEU A 42 -2.96 -14.39 18.34
C LEU A 42 -2.54 -12.92 18.34
N ALA A 43 -1.37 -12.63 18.90
CA ALA A 43 -0.82 -11.29 18.99
C ALA A 43 0.57 -11.20 18.34
N ASP A 44 0.93 -10.04 17.84
CA ASP A 44 2.34 -9.68 17.65
C ASP A 44 3.00 -9.42 19.02
N GLU A 45 4.33 -9.58 19.12
CA GLU A 45 5.09 -9.28 20.36
C GLU A 45 4.77 -7.87 20.90
N GLU A 46 4.59 -6.90 20.00
CA GLU A 46 4.35 -5.49 20.35
C GLU A 46 2.93 -5.22 20.90
N THR A 47 2.00 -6.15 20.72
CA THR A 47 0.60 -6.03 21.10
C THR A 47 0.17 -7.12 22.09
N ALA A 48 1.11 -7.92 22.60
CA ALA A 48 0.82 -9.11 23.39
C ALA A 48 0.03 -8.80 24.65
N ASP A 49 0.43 -7.79 25.42
CA ASP A 49 -0.21 -7.44 26.69
C ASP A 49 -1.64 -6.90 26.48
N GLU A 50 -1.81 -5.98 25.52
CA GLU A 50 -3.13 -5.43 25.20
C GLU A 50 -4.06 -6.50 24.63
N THR A 51 -3.52 -7.43 23.83
CA THR A 51 -4.28 -8.55 23.28
C THR A 51 -4.66 -9.56 24.34
N LEU A 52 -3.75 -9.84 25.29
CA LEU A 52 -4.05 -10.73 26.42
C LEU A 52 -5.21 -10.18 27.26
N ALA A 53 -5.30 -8.86 27.41
CA ALA A 53 -6.41 -8.22 28.11
C ALA A 53 -7.77 -8.43 27.40
N LEU A 54 -7.78 -8.66 26.08
CA LEU A 54 -9.01 -9.01 25.37
C LEU A 54 -9.54 -10.41 25.74
N LYS A 55 -8.69 -11.31 26.23
CA LYS A 55 -9.08 -12.69 26.55
C LYS A 55 -10.28 -12.76 27.48
N GLU A 56 -10.41 -11.82 28.41
CA GLU A 56 -11.49 -11.76 29.36
C GLU A 56 -12.85 -11.44 28.72
N THR A 57 -12.86 -10.88 27.53
CA THR A 57 -14.10 -10.55 26.79
C THR A 57 -14.69 -11.75 26.06
N PHE A 58 -13.92 -12.83 25.86
CA PHE A 58 -14.33 -14.03 25.14
C PHE A 58 -14.95 -15.09 26.08
N THR A 59 -15.99 -14.73 26.81
CA THR A 59 -16.61 -15.59 27.85
C THR A 59 -17.17 -16.90 27.31
N ASP A 60 -17.63 -16.92 26.06
CA ASP A 60 -18.26 -18.11 25.44
C ASP A 60 -17.21 -19.00 24.72
N PHE A 61 -15.94 -18.66 24.84
CA PHE A 61 -14.85 -19.36 24.17
C PHE A 61 -13.81 -19.93 25.12
N ARG A 62 -13.31 -21.12 24.79
CA ARG A 62 -12.05 -21.61 25.35
C ARG A 62 -10.90 -21.00 24.55
N VAL A 63 -10.26 -19.97 25.09
CA VAL A 63 -9.23 -19.19 24.39
C VAL A 63 -7.85 -19.83 24.53
N TYR A 64 -7.20 -20.09 23.40
CA TYR A 64 -5.78 -20.38 23.28
C TYR A 64 -5.07 -19.10 22.89
N PHE A 65 -4.19 -18.61 23.75
CA PHE A 65 -3.40 -17.41 23.48
C PHE A 65 -2.01 -17.78 23.00
N ALA A 66 -1.55 -17.14 21.92
CA ALA A 66 -0.20 -17.27 21.38
C ALA A 66 0.33 -15.91 20.93
N VAL A 67 1.65 -15.78 20.89
CA VAL A 67 2.36 -14.59 20.41
C VAL A 67 3.17 -14.98 19.18
N GLN A 68 3.07 -14.19 18.12
CA GLN A 68 3.82 -14.38 16.88
C GLN A 68 5.09 -13.55 16.92
N GLY A 69 6.23 -14.21 17.07
CA GLY A 69 7.55 -13.58 17.02
C GLY A 69 8.04 -13.29 15.61
N LYS A 70 9.10 -12.48 15.50
CA LYS A 70 9.70 -12.07 14.21
C LYS A 70 10.24 -13.22 13.36
N GLN A 71 10.66 -14.30 14.02
CA GLN A 71 11.28 -15.46 13.36
C GLN A 71 10.42 -16.73 13.50
N GLU A 72 9.24 -16.61 14.08
CA GLU A 72 8.37 -17.76 14.28
C GLU A 72 7.58 -18.07 13.01
N SER A 73 7.63 -19.34 12.62
CA SER A 73 6.78 -19.86 11.54
C SER A 73 5.34 -20.07 12.05
N ALA A 74 4.36 -19.78 11.21
CA ALA A 74 2.96 -20.13 11.46
C ALA A 74 2.72 -21.64 11.71
N ASN A 75 3.70 -22.49 11.37
CA ASN A 75 3.61 -23.94 11.58
C ASN A 75 3.42 -24.35 13.04
N GLY A 76 3.93 -23.55 14.00
CA GLY A 76 3.71 -23.81 15.43
C GLY A 76 2.23 -23.78 15.84
N LEU A 77 1.39 -23.05 15.11
CA LEU A 77 -0.05 -22.98 15.38
C LEU A 77 -0.79 -24.29 15.10
N PHE A 78 -0.22 -25.18 14.27
CA PHE A 78 -0.83 -26.48 13.94
C PHE A 78 -0.71 -27.52 15.06
N SER A 79 0.02 -27.23 16.15
CA SER A 79 -0.01 -28.02 17.38
C SER A 79 -1.29 -27.79 18.20
N LEU A 80 -2.06 -26.75 17.89
CA LEU A 80 -3.35 -26.50 18.53
C LEU A 80 -4.39 -27.55 18.17
N PRO A 81 -5.42 -27.79 19.03
CA PRO A 81 -6.48 -28.74 18.76
C PRO A 81 -7.17 -28.51 17.41
N ASP A 82 -7.56 -29.58 16.74
CA ASP A 82 -8.17 -29.52 15.40
C ASP A 82 -9.57 -28.88 15.39
N ASP A 83 -10.21 -28.76 16.53
CA ASP A 83 -11.53 -28.17 16.72
C ASP A 83 -11.51 -26.66 17.06
N VAL A 84 -10.36 -25.98 16.88
CA VAL A 84 -10.30 -24.52 16.87
C VAL A 84 -11.01 -24.01 15.60
N ARG A 85 -12.12 -23.29 15.79
CA ARG A 85 -13.02 -22.84 14.71
C ARG A 85 -13.02 -21.34 14.49
N ALA A 86 -12.40 -20.58 15.37
CA ALA A 86 -12.27 -19.13 15.24
C ALA A 86 -10.87 -18.69 15.63
N ALA A 87 -10.38 -17.64 14.97
CA ALA A 87 -9.19 -16.93 15.37
C ALA A 87 -9.46 -15.41 15.42
N VAL A 88 -8.86 -14.75 16.39
CA VAL A 88 -8.75 -13.30 16.45
C VAL A 88 -7.26 -12.97 16.44
N ALA A 89 -6.80 -12.22 15.46
CA ALA A 89 -5.41 -11.89 15.29
C ALA A 89 -5.20 -10.37 15.39
N VAL A 90 -4.28 -9.95 16.26
CA VAL A 90 -3.98 -8.55 16.55
C VAL A 90 -2.54 -8.23 16.14
N GLY A 91 -2.38 -7.41 15.13
CA GLY A 91 -1.05 -7.03 14.60
C GLY A 91 -0.97 -7.22 13.09
N GLY A 92 0.22 -7.28 12.54
CA GLY A 92 0.46 -7.55 11.12
C GLY A 92 0.87 -9.01 10.90
N ARG A 93 1.94 -9.46 11.57
CA ARG A 93 2.44 -10.85 11.44
C ARG A 93 1.46 -11.87 11.97
N SER A 94 0.82 -11.57 13.09
CA SER A 94 -0.25 -12.40 13.64
C SER A 94 -1.41 -12.56 12.66
N ILE A 95 -1.80 -11.51 11.94
CA ILE A 95 -2.83 -11.59 10.90
C ILE A 95 -2.36 -12.49 9.76
N ALA A 96 -1.13 -12.32 9.26
CA ALA A 96 -0.58 -13.16 8.20
C ALA A 96 -0.53 -14.64 8.60
N ALA A 97 -0.04 -14.93 9.82
CA ALA A 97 0.01 -16.30 10.36
C ALA A 97 -1.38 -16.90 10.57
N ALA A 98 -2.32 -16.12 11.12
CA ALA A 98 -3.69 -16.57 11.35
C ALA A 98 -4.44 -16.82 10.04
N ARG A 99 -4.21 -16.02 8.99
CA ARG A 99 -4.80 -16.27 7.66
C ARG A 99 -4.36 -17.62 7.10
N PHE A 100 -3.07 -17.94 7.20
CA PHE A 100 -2.55 -19.25 6.78
C PHE A 100 -3.18 -20.38 7.60
N PHE A 101 -3.19 -20.25 8.93
CA PHE A 101 -3.82 -21.23 9.83
C PHE A 101 -5.31 -21.42 9.52
N CYS A 102 -6.08 -20.33 9.45
CA CYS A 102 -7.53 -20.38 9.22
C CYS A 102 -7.88 -20.92 7.83
N THR A 103 -7.09 -20.60 6.80
CA THR A 103 -7.30 -21.15 5.45
C THR A 103 -7.19 -22.67 5.45
N LEU A 104 -6.17 -23.23 6.12
CA LEU A 104 -5.96 -24.68 6.15
C LEU A 104 -6.92 -25.43 7.09
N ARG A 105 -7.40 -24.77 8.15
CA ARG A 105 -8.33 -25.36 9.14
C ARG A 105 -9.81 -25.11 8.82
N GLY A 106 -10.11 -24.25 7.85
CA GLY A 106 -11.49 -23.79 7.61
C GLY A 106 -12.07 -23.04 8.81
N ALA A 107 -11.22 -22.33 9.57
CA ALA A 107 -11.63 -21.53 10.72
C ALA A 107 -11.95 -20.09 10.30
N CYS A 108 -12.86 -19.45 11.01
CA CYS A 108 -13.19 -18.04 10.85
C CYS A 108 -12.06 -17.15 11.38
N LEU A 109 -11.79 -16.02 10.73
CA LEU A 109 -10.77 -15.05 11.15
C LEU A 109 -11.35 -13.64 11.32
N VAL A 110 -11.15 -13.07 12.50
CA VAL A 110 -11.30 -11.65 12.78
C VAL A 110 -9.91 -11.02 12.87
N ALA A 111 -9.58 -10.11 11.97
CA ALA A 111 -8.31 -9.40 11.94
C ALA A 111 -8.44 -8.03 12.61
N ILE A 112 -7.53 -7.71 13.53
CA ILE A 112 -7.41 -6.39 14.20
C ILE A 112 -6.03 -5.83 13.85
N PRO A 113 -5.92 -4.96 12.85
CA PRO A 113 -4.64 -4.37 12.47
C PRO A 113 -4.14 -3.43 13.56
N ALA A 114 -2.96 -3.69 14.08
CA ALA A 114 -2.32 -2.86 15.11
C ALA A 114 -1.38 -1.82 14.54
N ARG A 115 -0.85 -2.05 13.35
CA ARG A 115 -0.13 -1.02 12.58
C ARG A 115 -1.05 -0.40 11.54
N CYS A 116 -0.76 0.84 11.20
CA CYS A 116 -1.40 1.51 10.07
C CYS A 116 -0.85 0.92 8.76
N SER A 117 -1.13 -0.35 8.52
CA SER A 117 -0.86 -1.13 7.31
C SER A 117 -2.05 -2.06 7.07
N ALA A 118 -2.39 -2.29 5.83
CA ALA A 118 -3.46 -3.21 5.43
C ALA A 118 -2.96 -4.31 4.48
N ALA A 119 -1.67 -4.31 4.13
CA ALA A 119 -1.09 -5.26 3.20
C ALA A 119 -1.24 -6.71 3.68
N GLU A 120 -1.04 -6.96 4.98
CA GLU A 120 -1.17 -8.28 5.59
C GLU A 120 -2.61 -8.81 5.56
N ILE A 121 -3.59 -7.91 5.43
CA ILE A 121 -5.01 -8.28 5.40
C ILE A 121 -5.41 -8.86 4.05
N PHE A 122 -4.92 -8.28 2.95
CA PHE A 122 -5.42 -8.58 1.60
C PHE A 122 -4.40 -9.29 0.70
N CYS A 123 -3.14 -9.46 1.10
CA CYS A 123 -2.17 -10.21 0.30
C CYS A 123 -2.70 -11.61 -0.02
N PRO A 124 -2.86 -12.01 -1.30
CA PRO A 124 -3.49 -13.29 -1.66
C PRO A 124 -2.62 -14.51 -1.37
N ARG A 125 -1.38 -14.30 -0.96
CA ARG A 125 -0.43 -15.35 -0.65
C ARG A 125 0.22 -15.13 0.70
N SER A 126 0.50 -16.22 1.43
CA SER A 126 1.35 -16.21 2.63
C SER A 126 2.81 -15.92 2.26
N GLU A 127 3.66 -15.66 3.26
CA GLU A 127 5.12 -15.52 3.09
C GLU A 127 5.77 -16.74 2.38
N GLY A 128 5.20 -17.93 2.54
CA GLY A 128 5.61 -19.15 1.83
C GLY A 128 5.03 -19.32 0.43
N GLY A 129 4.34 -18.32 -0.11
CA GLY A 129 3.73 -18.34 -1.45
C GLY A 129 2.42 -19.13 -1.56
N TYR A 130 1.90 -19.70 -0.46
CA TYR A 130 0.65 -20.44 -0.45
C TYR A 130 -0.55 -19.49 -0.54
N PRO A 131 -1.60 -19.85 -1.32
CA PRO A 131 -2.83 -19.07 -1.37
C PRO A 131 -3.49 -19.05 0.01
N VAL A 132 -3.97 -17.89 0.44
CA VAL A 132 -4.66 -17.69 1.71
C VAL A 132 -5.93 -16.88 1.50
N ASN A 133 -6.97 -17.21 2.27
CA ASN A 133 -8.24 -16.50 2.23
C ASN A 133 -8.11 -15.12 2.90
N GLU A 134 -8.99 -14.21 2.49
CA GLU A 134 -9.20 -12.96 3.23
C GLU A 134 -9.84 -13.25 4.60
N PRO A 135 -9.69 -12.36 5.59
CA PRO A 135 -10.40 -12.45 6.86
C PRO A 135 -11.92 -12.36 6.67
N ASP A 136 -12.69 -13.06 7.49
CA ASP A 136 -14.16 -12.93 7.51
C ASP A 136 -14.58 -11.54 8.01
N ALA A 137 -13.80 -10.99 8.96
CA ALA A 137 -13.98 -9.63 9.44
C ALA A 137 -12.65 -8.91 9.67
N VAL A 138 -12.67 -7.60 9.46
CA VAL A 138 -11.61 -6.68 9.89
C VAL A 138 -12.23 -5.69 10.85
N LEU A 139 -11.68 -5.64 12.06
CA LEU A 139 -12.10 -4.74 13.12
C LEU A 139 -11.00 -3.70 13.34
N PHE A 140 -11.30 -2.44 13.07
CA PHE A 140 -10.43 -1.35 13.44
C PHE A 140 -10.75 -0.89 14.86
N ASP A 141 -9.76 -1.01 15.76
CA ASP A 141 -9.79 -0.49 17.12
C ASP A 141 -8.67 0.55 17.28
N GLU A 142 -9.02 1.79 17.54
CA GLU A 142 -8.07 2.91 17.67
C GLU A 142 -7.06 2.70 18.82
N ASN A 143 -7.37 1.87 19.79
CA ASN A 143 -6.47 1.54 20.90
C ASN A 143 -5.26 0.71 20.44
N PHE A 144 -5.39 -0.04 19.36
CA PHE A 144 -4.28 -0.79 18.76
C PHE A 144 -3.57 -0.01 17.65
N ALA A 145 -4.19 1.03 17.09
CA ALA A 145 -3.65 1.77 15.96
C ALA A 145 -2.36 2.52 16.31
N ARG A 146 -1.24 2.10 15.74
CA ARG A 146 0.11 2.68 15.92
C ARG A 146 0.68 3.08 14.57
N GLY A 147 1.73 3.93 14.58
CA GLY A 147 2.47 4.28 13.36
C GLY A 147 1.67 5.16 12.39
N ARG A 148 0.96 6.18 12.86
CA ARG A 148 0.14 7.07 12.01
C ARG A 148 0.94 7.78 10.92
N ALA A 149 2.16 8.25 11.24
CA ALA A 149 3.04 8.87 10.25
C ALA A 149 3.39 7.87 9.13
N GLU A 150 3.76 6.64 9.52
CA GLU A 150 4.07 5.55 8.60
C GLU A 150 2.88 5.23 7.71
N GLY A 151 1.70 5.02 8.32
CA GLY A 151 0.48 4.73 7.59
C GLY A 151 0.06 5.87 6.65
N ALA A 152 0.19 7.12 7.07
CA ALA A 152 -0.12 8.27 6.21
C ALA A 152 0.80 8.34 4.99
N ALA A 153 2.09 8.05 5.15
CA ALA A 153 3.03 7.99 4.03
C ALA A 153 2.72 6.82 3.08
N VAL A 154 2.41 5.63 3.61
CA VAL A 154 2.03 4.46 2.80
C VAL A 154 0.72 4.72 2.05
N ALA A 155 -0.32 5.21 2.74
CA ALA A 155 -1.60 5.56 2.13
C ALA A 155 -1.45 6.61 1.01
N ALA A 156 -0.50 7.53 1.17
CA ALA A 156 -0.23 8.58 0.19
C ALA A 156 0.30 8.05 -1.15
N LEU A 157 0.89 6.86 -1.18
CA LEU A 157 1.32 6.22 -2.43
C LEU A 157 0.15 5.95 -3.38
N SER A 158 -1.09 5.92 -2.88
CA SER A 158 -2.29 5.77 -3.73
C SER A 158 -2.37 6.84 -4.82
N ALA A 159 -1.86 8.05 -4.56
CA ALA A 159 -1.80 9.09 -5.57
C ALA A 159 -0.84 8.71 -6.72
N LEU A 160 0.35 8.19 -6.41
CA LEU A 160 1.28 7.71 -7.43
C LEU A 160 0.73 6.52 -8.20
N TYR A 161 0.07 5.60 -7.52
CA TYR A 161 -0.54 4.43 -8.13
C TYR A 161 -1.65 4.81 -9.11
N ALA A 162 -2.45 5.82 -8.75
CA ALA A 162 -3.45 6.37 -9.65
C ALA A 162 -2.83 7.05 -10.88
N GLU A 163 -1.73 7.79 -10.70
CA GLU A 163 -1.01 8.41 -11.81
C GLU A 163 -0.36 7.36 -12.74
N ASP A 164 0.17 6.25 -12.21
CA ASP A 164 0.67 5.16 -13.06
C ASP A 164 -0.45 4.62 -13.97
N ILE A 165 -1.66 4.40 -13.42
CA ILE A 165 -2.81 3.95 -14.22
C ILE A 165 -3.25 5.01 -15.22
N ASP A 166 -3.20 6.29 -14.85
CA ASP A 166 -3.58 7.39 -15.75
C ASP A 166 -2.61 7.50 -16.94
N ILE A 167 -1.31 7.44 -16.68
CA ILE A 167 -0.29 7.43 -17.73
C ILE A 167 -0.48 6.23 -18.63
N ASP A 168 -0.49 5.02 -18.08
CA ASP A 168 -0.65 3.81 -18.87
C ASP A 168 -1.94 3.85 -19.71
N GLY A 169 -3.05 4.32 -19.13
CA GLY A 169 -4.33 4.46 -19.79
C GLY A 169 -4.30 5.41 -20.99
N VAL A 170 -3.59 6.53 -20.91
CA VAL A 170 -3.46 7.49 -22.02
C VAL A 170 -2.63 6.90 -23.16
N PHE A 171 -1.56 6.17 -22.85
CA PHE A 171 -0.67 5.61 -23.88
C PHE A 171 -1.17 4.27 -24.44
N SER A 172 -1.85 3.45 -23.64
CA SER A 172 -2.36 2.14 -24.08
C SER A 172 -3.81 2.17 -24.54
N GLY A 173 -4.55 3.25 -24.27
CA GLY A 173 -5.99 3.33 -24.48
C GLY A 173 -6.79 2.53 -23.45
N ALA A 174 -6.16 2.03 -22.38
CA ALA A 174 -6.85 1.30 -21.32
C ALA A 174 -7.81 2.21 -20.56
N ARG A 175 -8.96 1.64 -20.15
CA ARG A 175 -9.96 2.39 -19.38
C ARG A 175 -9.62 2.40 -17.90
N LYS A 176 -9.88 3.52 -17.25
CA LYS A 176 -9.87 3.64 -15.79
C LYS A 176 -10.97 2.77 -15.22
N ASP A 177 -10.62 1.90 -14.29
CA ASP A 177 -11.52 0.95 -13.64
C ASP A 177 -11.89 1.38 -12.21
N ALA A 178 -12.62 0.52 -11.50
CA ALA A 178 -12.98 0.75 -10.10
C ALA A 178 -11.74 0.84 -9.20
N GLY A 179 -10.64 0.16 -9.53
CA GLY A 179 -9.38 0.24 -8.78
C GLY A 179 -8.78 1.65 -8.83
N TYR A 180 -8.80 2.30 -10.00
CA TYR A 180 -8.36 3.69 -10.13
C TYR A 180 -9.17 4.63 -9.21
N GLU A 181 -10.49 4.51 -9.20
CA GLU A 181 -11.35 5.34 -8.35
C GLU A 181 -11.11 5.09 -6.85
N MET A 182 -10.87 3.84 -6.46
CA MET A 182 -10.50 3.48 -5.09
C MET A 182 -9.16 4.12 -4.68
N LEU A 183 -8.16 4.13 -5.57
CA LEU A 183 -6.86 4.79 -5.32
C LEU A 183 -7.02 6.30 -5.17
N ARG A 184 -7.82 6.94 -6.01
CA ARG A 184 -8.12 8.38 -5.91
C ARG A 184 -8.83 8.71 -4.60
N LEU A 185 -9.79 7.89 -4.18
CA LEU A 185 -10.47 8.06 -2.90
C LEU A 185 -9.50 7.84 -1.73
N SER A 186 -8.69 6.80 -1.77
CA SER A 186 -7.65 6.53 -0.77
C SER A 186 -6.71 7.73 -0.62
N ALA A 187 -6.17 8.26 -1.71
CA ALA A 187 -5.32 9.45 -1.70
C ALA A 187 -6.02 10.67 -1.07
N SER A 188 -7.30 10.86 -1.37
CA SER A 188 -8.10 11.94 -0.77
C SER A 188 -8.26 11.78 0.75
N LEU A 189 -8.43 10.56 1.23
CA LEU A 189 -8.53 10.27 2.67
C LEU A 189 -7.19 10.46 3.39
N ALA A 190 -6.07 10.09 2.77
CA ALA A 190 -4.74 10.21 3.36
C ALA A 190 -4.39 11.64 3.80
N VAL A 191 -4.75 12.66 3.01
CA VAL A 191 -4.51 14.08 3.38
C VAL A 191 -5.42 14.58 4.49
N GLN A 192 -6.52 13.88 4.80
CA GLN A 192 -7.46 14.27 5.85
C GLN A 192 -7.01 13.81 7.24
N VAL A 193 -6.03 12.91 7.32
CA VAL A 193 -5.48 12.37 8.59
C VAL A 193 -4.94 13.49 9.48
N GLY A 194 -4.19 14.44 8.91
CA GLY A 194 -3.61 15.57 9.65
C GLY A 194 -4.54 16.78 9.79
N ALA A 195 -5.73 16.77 9.21
CA ALA A 195 -6.68 17.83 9.41
C ALA A 195 -7.12 17.82 10.88
N LYS A 196 -6.74 18.83 11.65
CA LYS A 196 -7.24 19.00 13.02
C LYS A 196 -8.76 18.94 12.95
N VAL A 197 -9.33 17.89 13.50
CA VAL A 197 -10.77 17.79 13.70
C VAL A 197 -11.10 18.93 14.65
N GLY A 198 -11.58 20.04 14.09
CA GLY A 198 -12.04 21.17 14.90
C GLY A 198 -13.00 20.60 15.94
N ARG A 199 -12.82 20.99 17.21
CA ARG A 199 -13.70 20.57 18.31
C ARG A 199 -15.14 20.81 17.85
N ALA A 200 -15.79 19.75 17.40
CA ALA A 200 -17.22 19.82 17.12
C ALA A 200 -17.96 19.99 18.45
N PRO A 201 -18.98 20.85 18.51
CA PRO A 201 -19.83 20.91 19.68
C PRO A 201 -20.40 19.52 19.97
N LYS A 202 -20.48 19.16 21.25
CA LYS A 202 -20.96 17.85 21.75
C LYS A 202 -22.44 17.54 21.45
N GLU A 203 -23.10 18.33 20.63
CA GLU A 203 -24.57 18.34 20.51
C GLU A 203 -25.15 17.47 19.37
N SER A 204 -24.36 16.91 18.49
CA SER A 204 -24.90 15.95 17.51
C SER A 204 -24.29 14.57 17.76
N GLY A 205 -25.09 13.63 18.24
CA GLY A 205 -24.71 12.23 18.55
C GLY A 205 -24.21 11.38 17.38
N ARG A 206 -23.69 12.01 16.32
CA ARG A 206 -22.91 11.38 15.24
C ARG A 206 -21.43 11.56 15.54
N ARG A 207 -20.80 10.48 15.99
CA ARG A 207 -19.34 10.37 16.10
C ARG A 207 -18.73 10.71 14.74
N ARG A 208 -17.95 11.78 14.64
CA ARG A 208 -17.13 12.02 13.45
C ARG A 208 -16.02 10.96 13.45
N ALA A 209 -15.85 10.28 12.33
CA ALA A 209 -14.76 9.33 12.15
C ALA A 209 -13.44 9.94 12.59
N GLY A 210 -12.70 9.27 13.46
CA GLY A 210 -11.40 9.69 13.95
C GLY A 210 -10.37 9.74 12.83
N SER A 211 -9.26 10.42 13.03
CA SER A 211 -8.17 10.46 12.05
C SER A 211 -7.61 9.07 11.77
N GLY A 212 -7.59 8.18 12.78
CA GLY A 212 -7.17 6.78 12.64
C GLY A 212 -8.11 5.96 11.77
N GLU A 213 -9.42 6.12 11.92
CA GLU A 213 -10.43 5.44 11.09
C GLU A 213 -10.27 5.80 9.61
N ARG A 214 -10.08 7.10 9.29
CA ARG A 214 -9.87 7.56 7.91
C ARG A 214 -8.58 7.05 7.30
N LEU A 215 -7.52 7.00 8.09
CA LEU A 215 -6.25 6.43 7.66
C LEU A 215 -6.41 4.95 7.33
N PHE A 216 -7.11 4.22 8.20
CA PHE A 216 -7.39 2.82 7.97
C PHE A 216 -8.27 2.59 6.73
N GLU A 217 -9.33 3.40 6.55
CA GLU A 217 -10.13 3.39 5.32
C GLU A 217 -9.26 3.59 4.08
N SER A 218 -8.37 4.58 4.11
CA SER A 218 -7.44 4.86 3.01
C SER A 218 -6.56 3.65 2.69
N LEU A 219 -5.92 3.05 3.70
CA LEU A 219 -5.03 1.89 3.52
C LEU A 219 -5.78 0.66 2.99
N CYS A 220 -6.98 0.37 3.51
CA CYS A 220 -7.79 -0.73 3.00
C CYS A 220 -8.22 -0.52 1.55
N LEU A 221 -8.66 0.69 1.18
CA LEU A 221 -9.00 1.01 -0.21
C LEU A 221 -7.80 0.84 -1.13
N GLN A 222 -6.61 1.28 -0.70
CA GLN A 222 -5.38 1.09 -1.44
C GLN A 222 -5.11 -0.38 -1.73
N GLU A 223 -5.13 -1.23 -0.70
CA GLU A 223 -4.82 -2.66 -0.86
C GLU A 223 -5.89 -3.40 -1.66
N ILE A 224 -7.17 -3.07 -1.48
CA ILE A 224 -8.25 -3.63 -2.31
C ILE A 224 -8.04 -3.28 -3.79
N ALA A 225 -7.70 -2.03 -4.09
CA ALA A 225 -7.41 -1.60 -5.46
C ALA A 225 -6.17 -2.31 -6.03
N LEU A 226 -5.14 -2.51 -5.21
CA LEU A 226 -3.90 -3.20 -5.62
C LEU A 226 -4.07 -4.70 -5.87
N MET A 227 -5.15 -5.31 -5.41
CA MET A 227 -5.49 -6.69 -5.80
C MET A 227 -5.83 -6.78 -7.29
N ALA A 228 -6.49 -5.76 -7.85
CA ALA A 228 -6.81 -5.69 -9.28
C ALA A 228 -5.60 -5.26 -10.12
N CYS A 229 -4.74 -4.39 -9.58
CA CYS A 229 -3.57 -3.83 -10.27
C CYS A 229 -2.27 -4.09 -9.51
N PRO A 230 -1.77 -5.33 -9.43
CA PRO A 230 -0.63 -5.66 -8.56
C PRO A 230 0.74 -5.19 -9.09
N ARG A 231 0.86 -4.85 -10.37
CA ARG A 231 2.14 -4.59 -11.06
C ARG A 231 2.36 -3.11 -11.40
N LEU A 232 2.01 -2.21 -10.50
CA LEU A 232 2.25 -0.78 -10.68
C LEU A 232 3.74 -0.44 -10.53
N PRO A 233 4.33 0.38 -11.40
CA PRO A 233 5.73 0.82 -11.32
C PRO A 233 6.06 1.49 -9.98
N SER A 234 5.23 2.42 -9.54
CA SER A 234 5.43 3.10 -8.25
C SER A 234 5.34 2.15 -7.04
N ARG A 235 4.56 1.06 -7.14
CA ARG A 235 4.54 0.00 -6.14
C ARG A 235 5.85 -0.78 -6.13
N ALA A 236 6.37 -1.14 -7.30
CA ALA A 236 7.67 -1.80 -7.42
C ALA A 236 8.79 -0.90 -6.85
N PHE A 237 8.75 0.39 -7.13
CA PHE A 237 9.70 1.37 -6.57
C PHE A 237 9.68 1.37 -5.03
N TYR A 238 8.50 1.47 -4.44
CA TYR A 238 8.34 1.40 -2.98
C TYR A 238 8.90 0.10 -2.38
N HIS A 239 8.60 -1.05 -3.01
CA HIS A 239 9.10 -2.34 -2.53
C HIS A 239 10.62 -2.49 -2.66
N LEU A 240 11.23 -1.96 -3.70
CA LEU A 240 12.68 -1.93 -3.84
C LEU A 240 13.37 -1.11 -2.75
N LEU A 241 12.73 -0.02 -2.30
CA LEU A 241 13.24 0.76 -1.17
C LEU A 241 13.04 0.03 0.16
N SER A 242 11.87 -0.56 0.39
CA SER A 242 11.56 -1.28 1.63
C SER A 242 12.41 -2.55 1.80
N GLY A 243 12.77 -3.22 0.73
CA GLY A 243 13.67 -4.38 0.74
C GLY A 243 15.09 -4.06 1.25
N LYS A 244 15.47 -2.78 1.34
CA LYS A 244 16.76 -2.35 1.92
C LYS A 244 16.73 -2.22 3.46
N GLY A 245 15.64 -2.62 4.11
CA GLY A 245 15.52 -2.65 5.58
C GLY A 245 15.23 -1.30 6.24
N ALA A 246 14.95 -0.24 5.48
CA ALA A 246 14.51 1.03 6.03
C ALA A 246 13.03 0.95 6.50
N PRO A 247 12.60 1.79 7.45
CA PRO A 247 11.20 1.83 7.89
C PRO A 247 10.23 2.10 6.73
N LEU A 248 9.11 1.38 6.71
CA LEU A 248 8.14 1.44 5.59
C LEU A 248 7.64 2.86 5.32
N GLY A 249 7.38 3.66 6.36
CA GLY A 249 6.95 5.04 6.22
C GLY A 249 8.01 5.94 5.59
N GLU A 250 9.29 5.73 5.92
CA GLU A 250 10.40 6.46 5.31
C GLU A 250 10.56 6.09 3.83
N CYS A 251 10.41 4.80 3.50
CA CYS A 251 10.42 4.32 2.11
C CYS A 251 9.28 4.92 1.30
N ALA A 252 8.06 4.90 1.83
CA ALA A 252 6.87 5.45 1.18
C ALA A 252 6.98 6.97 0.98
N PHE A 253 7.45 7.69 2.00
CA PHE A 253 7.68 9.13 1.92
C PHE A 253 8.74 9.48 0.86
N ALA A 254 9.87 8.76 0.86
CA ALA A 254 10.91 8.94 -0.13
C ALA A 254 10.43 8.63 -1.55
N ALA A 255 9.68 7.53 -1.73
CA ALA A 255 9.11 7.14 -3.02
C ALA A 255 8.17 8.23 -3.56
N LEU A 256 7.25 8.73 -2.74
CA LEU A 256 6.31 9.79 -3.12
C LEU A 256 7.04 11.05 -3.60
N HIS A 257 7.97 11.56 -2.80
CA HIS A 257 8.66 12.81 -3.11
C HIS A 257 9.63 12.68 -4.29
N TYR A 258 10.32 11.55 -4.40
CA TYR A 258 11.22 11.31 -5.53
C TYR A 258 10.43 11.18 -6.84
N ALA A 259 9.40 10.33 -6.88
CA ALA A 259 8.58 10.15 -8.05
C ALA A 259 7.90 11.46 -8.47
N GLN A 260 7.31 12.22 -7.53
CA GLN A 260 6.71 13.52 -7.81
C GLN A 260 7.69 14.48 -8.48
N ALA A 261 8.93 14.55 -7.98
CA ALA A 261 9.96 15.41 -8.58
C ALA A 261 10.32 14.98 -10.02
N ARG A 262 10.33 13.64 -10.28
CA ARG A 262 10.56 13.11 -11.64
C ARG A 262 9.37 13.43 -12.56
N TYR A 263 8.12 13.32 -12.06
CA TYR A 263 6.92 13.74 -12.79
C TYR A 263 7.00 15.20 -13.22
N ALA A 264 7.31 16.11 -12.29
CA ALA A 264 7.45 17.52 -12.59
C ALA A 264 8.56 17.78 -13.62
N ALA A 265 9.72 17.15 -13.44
CA ALA A 265 10.85 17.31 -14.39
C ALA A 265 10.51 16.84 -15.80
N LEU A 266 9.80 15.68 -15.92
CA LEU A 266 9.43 15.13 -17.23
C LEU A 266 8.41 16.01 -17.96
N PHE A 267 7.31 16.35 -17.29
CA PHE A 267 6.19 17.01 -17.97
C PHE A 267 6.33 18.52 -18.09
N GLU A 268 7.11 19.18 -17.21
CA GLU A 268 7.42 20.60 -17.35
C GLU A 268 8.53 20.88 -18.37
N ASN A 269 9.61 20.06 -18.33
CA ASN A 269 10.83 20.35 -19.06
C ASN A 269 11.28 19.24 -20.03
N GLY A 270 10.67 18.06 -19.95
CA GLY A 270 11.05 16.90 -20.77
C GLY A 270 10.75 17.15 -22.25
N ARG A 271 11.68 16.79 -23.12
CA ARG A 271 11.49 16.78 -24.59
C ARG A 271 11.91 15.42 -25.11
N PRO A 272 10.98 14.66 -25.73
CA PRO A 272 11.30 13.36 -26.31
C PRO A 272 12.42 13.47 -27.32
N ARG A 273 13.39 12.58 -27.25
CA ARG A 273 14.44 12.44 -28.27
C ARG A 273 14.09 11.26 -29.15
N ARG A 274 13.57 11.50 -30.31
CA ARG A 274 13.06 10.49 -31.26
C ARG A 274 14.07 9.44 -31.74
N TYR A 275 15.37 9.55 -31.37
CA TYR A 275 16.44 8.69 -31.87
C TYR A 275 17.15 7.86 -30.80
N PHE A 276 16.62 7.84 -29.57
CA PHE A 276 17.23 7.08 -28.49
C PHE A 276 16.65 5.66 -28.47
N VAL A 277 17.47 4.67 -28.73
CA VAL A 277 17.13 3.25 -28.56
C VAL A 277 17.75 2.79 -27.24
N PRO A 278 16.96 2.49 -26.21
CA PRO A 278 17.49 2.00 -24.93
C PRO A 278 18.18 0.65 -25.07
N ASP A 279 19.20 0.38 -24.26
CA ASP A 279 19.82 -0.96 -24.18
C ASP A 279 18.88 -1.91 -23.41
N TYR A 280 17.95 -2.50 -24.13
CA TYR A 280 16.98 -3.45 -23.57
C TYR A 280 17.66 -4.74 -23.03
N ALA A 281 18.79 -5.16 -23.60
CA ALA A 281 19.48 -6.34 -23.13
C ALA A 281 20.13 -6.12 -21.75
N ALA A 282 20.70 -4.94 -21.51
CA ALA A 282 21.22 -4.59 -20.18
C ALA A 282 20.10 -4.44 -19.15
N ARG A 283 18.94 -3.92 -19.57
CA ARG A 283 17.75 -3.80 -18.72
C ARG A 283 17.19 -5.17 -18.35
N ALA A 284 17.04 -6.06 -19.32
CA ALA A 284 16.58 -7.41 -19.12
C ALA A 284 17.45 -8.16 -18.11
N ARG A 285 18.76 -8.06 -18.22
CA ARG A 285 19.69 -8.68 -17.28
C ARG A 285 19.49 -8.16 -15.86
N ARG A 286 19.38 -6.84 -15.66
CA ARG A 286 19.14 -6.25 -14.34
C ARG A 286 17.82 -6.69 -13.72
N ALA A 287 16.75 -6.71 -14.51
CA ALA A 287 15.45 -7.15 -14.02
C ALA A 287 15.44 -8.64 -13.65
N ALA A 288 16.11 -9.50 -14.44
CA ALA A 288 16.24 -10.93 -14.17
C ALA A 288 16.98 -11.24 -12.86
N GLU A 289 17.97 -10.42 -12.48
CA GLU A 289 18.67 -10.53 -11.19
C GLU A 289 17.72 -10.35 -9.98
N TYR A 290 16.62 -9.59 -10.13
CA TYR A 290 15.68 -9.30 -9.06
C TYR A 290 14.46 -10.23 -9.03
N VAL A 291 13.92 -10.62 -10.19
CA VAL A 291 12.64 -11.36 -10.28
C VAL A 291 12.78 -12.74 -10.90
N GLY A 292 13.97 -13.11 -11.36
CA GLY A 292 14.22 -14.33 -12.10
C GLY A 292 13.84 -14.24 -13.59
N GLU A 293 14.43 -15.08 -14.40
CA GLU A 293 14.27 -15.06 -15.87
C GLU A 293 12.84 -15.32 -16.32
N GLU A 294 12.11 -16.23 -15.65
CA GLU A 294 10.72 -16.56 -16.00
C GLU A 294 9.76 -15.37 -15.82
N ALA A 295 9.93 -14.59 -14.74
CA ALA A 295 9.11 -13.42 -14.51
C ALA A 295 9.42 -12.30 -15.51
N PHE A 296 10.68 -12.21 -15.95
CA PHE A 296 11.12 -11.23 -16.95
C PHE A 296 10.63 -11.54 -18.37
N ALA A 297 10.48 -12.81 -18.74
CA ALA A 297 9.98 -13.22 -20.06
C ALA A 297 8.59 -12.62 -20.41
N ASN A 298 7.86 -12.14 -19.42
CA ASN A 298 6.55 -11.51 -19.60
C ASN A 298 6.62 -9.97 -19.72
N ILE A 299 7.80 -9.35 -19.65
CA ILE A 299 7.95 -7.89 -19.80
C ILE A 299 8.09 -7.58 -21.30
N LYS A 300 7.08 -6.89 -21.83
CA LYS A 300 7.07 -6.47 -23.23
C LYS A 300 8.15 -5.39 -23.47
N VAL A 301 9.04 -5.66 -24.43
CA VAL A 301 9.99 -4.67 -24.94
C VAL A 301 9.31 -3.89 -26.07
N PRO A 302 9.12 -2.55 -25.95
CA PRO A 302 8.45 -1.79 -27.00
C PRO A 302 9.30 -1.76 -28.28
N SER A 303 8.62 -1.83 -29.43
CA SER A 303 9.26 -1.65 -30.73
C SER A 303 9.64 -0.17 -30.96
N ALA A 304 10.48 0.10 -31.97
CA ALA A 304 10.79 1.47 -32.34
C ALA A 304 9.53 2.26 -32.75
N GLU A 305 8.58 1.63 -33.42
CA GLU A 305 7.29 2.22 -33.81
C GLU A 305 6.46 2.59 -32.58
N GLU A 306 6.39 1.72 -31.59
CA GLU A 306 5.70 1.99 -30.31
C GLU A 306 6.35 3.16 -29.56
N CYS A 307 7.69 3.28 -29.58
CA CYS A 307 8.38 4.42 -29.00
C CYS A 307 8.08 5.74 -29.75
N PHE A 308 7.93 5.70 -31.07
CA PHE A 308 7.54 6.88 -31.86
C PHE A 308 6.11 7.30 -31.57
N ALA A 309 5.16 6.36 -31.56
CA ALA A 309 3.77 6.62 -31.19
C ALA A 309 3.66 7.18 -29.76
N ALA A 310 4.42 6.63 -28.82
CA ALA A 310 4.47 7.15 -27.46
C ALA A 310 5.01 8.59 -27.40
N ALA A 311 5.97 8.97 -28.25
CA ALA A 311 6.47 10.36 -28.31
C ALA A 311 5.41 11.34 -28.82
N GLU A 312 4.59 10.94 -29.78
CA GLU A 312 3.47 11.74 -30.28
C GLU A 312 2.39 11.92 -29.21
N ILE A 313 1.96 10.83 -28.58
CA ILE A 313 1.00 10.85 -27.46
C ILE A 313 1.52 11.72 -26.31
N PHE A 314 2.83 11.66 -26.00
CA PHE A 314 3.44 12.49 -24.98
C PHE A 314 3.27 13.98 -25.28
N GLU A 315 3.55 14.42 -26.51
CA GLU A 315 3.42 15.84 -26.88
C GLU A 315 1.95 16.29 -26.85
N GLU A 316 1.02 15.47 -27.35
CA GLU A 316 -0.41 15.76 -27.31
C GLU A 316 -0.98 15.85 -25.90
N SER A 317 -0.52 14.97 -25.01
CA SER A 317 -1.02 14.86 -23.62
C SER A 317 -0.22 15.71 -22.61
N ARG A 318 0.79 16.44 -23.06
CA ARG A 318 1.74 17.15 -22.19
C ARG A 318 1.07 18.09 -21.20
N LEU A 319 0.08 18.87 -21.63
CA LEU A 319 -0.63 19.82 -20.76
C LEU A 319 -1.46 19.09 -19.70
N HIS A 320 -2.04 17.96 -20.05
CA HIS A 320 -2.77 17.12 -19.10
C HIS A 320 -1.84 16.63 -17.98
N PHE A 321 -0.71 16.04 -18.34
CA PHE A 321 0.25 15.50 -17.37
C PHE A 321 1.01 16.59 -16.60
N ALA A 322 1.24 17.77 -17.19
CA ALA A 322 1.80 18.89 -16.44
C ALA A 322 0.87 19.36 -15.31
N ALA A 323 -0.44 19.43 -15.57
CA ALA A 323 -1.43 19.73 -14.54
C ALA A 323 -1.50 18.64 -13.47
N ALA A 324 -1.41 17.36 -13.86
CA ALA A 324 -1.35 16.23 -12.92
C ALA A 324 -0.08 16.29 -12.06
N ALA A 325 1.07 16.63 -12.62
CA ALA A 325 2.34 16.80 -11.90
C ALA A 325 2.27 17.93 -10.86
N GLU A 326 1.64 19.07 -11.21
CA GLU A 326 1.39 20.17 -10.27
C GLU A 326 0.47 19.74 -9.11
N ALA A 327 -0.63 19.05 -9.44
CA ALA A 327 -1.56 18.54 -8.44
C ALA A 327 -0.89 17.53 -7.50
N LEU A 328 -0.05 16.63 -8.04
CA LEU A 328 0.73 15.66 -7.27
C LEU A 328 1.75 16.37 -6.37
N GLY A 329 2.38 17.46 -6.84
CA GLY A 329 3.27 18.31 -6.05
C GLY A 329 2.57 18.95 -4.86
N ALA A 330 1.40 19.54 -5.08
CA ALA A 330 0.57 20.11 -4.02
C ALA A 330 0.09 19.04 -3.02
N TYR A 331 -0.21 17.84 -3.51
CA TYR A 331 -0.57 16.70 -2.68
C TYR A 331 0.61 16.24 -1.82
N ALA A 332 1.78 16.02 -2.41
CA ALA A 332 2.99 15.60 -1.69
C ALA A 332 3.37 16.59 -0.57
N GLU A 333 3.21 17.89 -0.82
CA GLU A 333 3.44 18.92 0.22
C GLU A 333 2.45 18.82 1.39
N LYS A 334 1.18 18.50 1.14
CA LYS A 334 0.20 18.24 2.21
C LYS A 334 0.59 17.01 3.03
N ILE A 335 0.96 15.92 2.35
CA ILE A 335 1.42 14.69 3.02
C ILE A 335 2.69 14.95 3.83
N ARG A 336 3.63 15.75 3.34
CA ARG A 336 4.83 16.12 4.07
C ARG A 336 4.48 16.75 5.43
N ARG A 337 3.51 17.65 5.46
CA ARG A 337 3.04 18.28 6.69
C ARG A 337 2.38 17.27 7.62
N VAL A 338 1.53 16.38 7.11
CA VAL A 338 0.92 15.30 7.90
C VAL A 338 1.98 14.38 8.48
N TYR A 339 2.90 13.90 7.64
CA TYR A 339 3.95 12.96 8.02
C TYR A 339 4.79 13.49 9.19
N TYR A 340 5.30 14.72 9.10
CA TYR A 340 6.09 15.30 10.18
C TYR A 340 5.26 15.69 11.41
N ALA A 341 4.02 16.09 11.25
CA ALA A 341 3.12 16.38 12.36
C ALA A 341 2.79 15.14 13.20
N GLU A 342 2.75 13.96 12.56
CA GLU A 342 2.54 12.66 13.22
C GLU A 342 3.85 12.00 13.68
N GLY A 343 4.96 12.72 13.68
CA GLY A 343 6.25 12.25 14.19
C GLY A 343 7.12 11.48 13.19
N GLY A 344 6.84 11.57 11.92
CA GLY A 344 7.64 10.97 10.85
C GLY A 344 9.07 11.50 10.83
N LYS A 345 10.02 10.62 10.54
CA LYS A 345 11.45 10.96 10.46
C LYS A 345 11.87 11.27 9.04
N LYS A 346 12.89 12.09 8.90
CA LYS A 346 13.50 12.39 7.61
C LYS A 346 14.13 11.13 7.02
N PRO A 347 13.74 10.72 5.79
CA PRO A 347 14.36 9.58 5.12
C PRO A 347 15.84 9.83 4.82
N LEU A 348 16.67 8.80 5.00
CA LEU A 348 18.10 8.83 4.76
C LEU A 348 18.47 7.94 3.55
N PHE A 349 18.00 8.32 2.37
CA PHE A 349 18.37 7.64 1.12
C PHE A 349 19.40 8.47 0.35
N ALA A 350 20.45 7.81 -0.16
CA ALA A 350 21.33 8.43 -1.14
C ALA A 350 20.57 8.63 -2.45
N SER A 351 20.80 9.77 -3.13
CA SER A 351 20.12 10.08 -4.40
C SER A 351 20.34 9.00 -5.46
N GLY A 352 21.54 8.43 -5.56
CA GLY A 352 21.83 7.34 -6.49
C GLY A 352 21.03 6.06 -6.19
N ALA A 353 20.74 5.75 -4.92
CA ALA A 353 19.93 4.59 -4.56
C ALA A 353 18.45 4.78 -4.93
N LEU A 354 17.93 6.00 -4.85
CA LEU A 354 16.58 6.32 -5.30
C LEU A 354 16.47 6.25 -6.82
N GLU A 355 17.47 6.79 -7.55
CA GLU A 355 17.51 6.76 -9.00
C GLU A 355 17.59 5.32 -9.54
N GLU A 356 18.46 4.51 -8.97
CA GLU A 356 18.60 3.08 -9.32
C GLU A 356 17.30 2.31 -9.10
N ALA A 357 16.69 2.45 -7.91
CA ALA A 357 15.43 1.78 -7.59
C ALA A 357 14.27 2.26 -8.48
N PHE A 358 14.20 3.55 -8.79
CA PHE A 358 13.18 4.11 -9.67
C PHE A 358 13.32 3.62 -11.12
N SER A 359 14.54 3.59 -11.63
CA SER A 359 14.84 3.05 -12.97
C SER A 359 14.53 1.57 -13.06
N LEU A 360 14.91 0.78 -12.05
CA LEU A 360 14.63 -0.65 -12.00
C LEU A 360 13.12 -0.93 -11.89
N ALA A 361 12.39 -0.17 -11.09
CA ALA A 361 10.94 -0.32 -10.94
C ALA A 361 10.20 -0.21 -12.28
N ALA A 362 10.67 0.66 -13.17
CA ALA A 362 10.14 0.80 -14.52
C ALA A 362 10.44 -0.43 -15.40
N ASP A 363 11.50 -1.19 -15.11
CA ASP A 363 11.82 -2.45 -15.82
C ASP A 363 11.00 -3.64 -15.26
N LEU A 364 10.55 -3.57 -14.01
CA LEU A 364 9.78 -4.64 -13.35
C LEU A 364 8.28 -4.57 -13.63
N SER A 365 7.78 -3.51 -14.26
CA SER A 365 6.37 -3.34 -14.58
C SER A 365 6.12 -3.39 -16.09
N PRO A 366 5.05 -4.06 -16.54
CA PRO A 366 4.62 -4.02 -17.92
C PRO A 366 3.93 -2.70 -18.31
N MET A 367 3.57 -1.88 -17.32
CA MET A 367 2.86 -0.61 -17.51
C MET A 367 3.83 0.52 -17.82
N LEU A 368 3.41 1.46 -18.66
CA LEU A 368 4.13 2.70 -18.86
C LEU A 368 4.09 3.57 -17.60
N SER A 369 5.20 4.20 -17.32
CA SER A 369 5.36 5.07 -16.15
C SER A 369 6.28 6.22 -16.48
N VAL A 370 6.38 7.20 -15.59
CA VAL A 370 7.37 8.29 -15.75
C VAL A 370 8.77 7.75 -15.95
N GLY A 371 9.20 6.75 -15.16
CA GLY A 371 10.52 6.14 -15.32
C GLY A 371 10.70 5.44 -16.67
N ALA A 372 9.66 4.79 -17.19
CA ALA A 372 9.69 4.20 -18.53
C ALA A 372 9.72 5.28 -19.63
N LEU A 373 8.90 6.32 -19.53
CA LEU A 373 8.87 7.43 -20.49
C LEU A 373 10.21 8.20 -20.53
N GLU A 374 10.77 8.53 -19.38
CA GLU A 374 12.08 9.19 -19.30
C GLU A 374 13.15 8.42 -20.04
N ARG A 375 13.15 7.12 -19.90
CA ARG A 375 14.14 6.22 -20.42
C ARG A 375 13.91 5.88 -21.89
N ASP A 376 12.67 5.52 -22.25
CA ASP A 376 12.32 5.04 -23.60
C ASP A 376 12.21 6.18 -24.59
N LEU A 377 11.81 7.36 -24.13
CA LEU A 377 11.81 8.59 -24.94
C LEU A 377 13.10 9.42 -24.81
N GLY A 378 13.99 9.09 -23.87
CA GLY A 378 15.14 9.90 -23.53
C GLY A 378 14.76 11.34 -23.13
N ALA A 379 13.56 11.51 -22.56
CA ALA A 379 12.90 12.81 -22.42
C ALA A 379 13.50 13.70 -21.32
N VAL A 380 14.20 13.13 -20.34
CA VAL A 380 14.84 13.87 -19.27
C VAL A 380 16.32 13.55 -19.21
N HIS A 381 17.17 14.54 -19.51
CA HIS A 381 18.57 14.52 -19.13
C HIS A 381 18.76 15.20 -17.78
N MET A 382 18.73 14.41 -16.72
CA MET A 382 19.23 14.87 -15.45
C MET A 382 20.76 14.88 -15.53
N ARG A 383 21.35 16.03 -15.86
CA ARG A 383 22.78 16.24 -15.59
C ARG A 383 22.95 16.11 -14.08
N GLY A 384 23.79 15.17 -13.64
CA GLY A 384 24.13 15.03 -12.25
C GLY A 384 24.48 16.39 -11.66
N GLY A 385 23.74 16.85 -10.67
CA GLY A 385 23.98 18.10 -9.96
C GLY A 385 22.79 19.04 -9.77
N ALA A 386 21.69 18.87 -10.49
CA ALA A 386 20.58 19.83 -10.42
C ALA A 386 19.59 19.64 -9.25
N TYR A 387 19.65 18.54 -8.51
CA TYR A 387 18.76 18.29 -7.36
C TYR A 387 19.06 19.12 -6.12
N GLY A 388 20.23 19.77 -6.05
CA GLY A 388 20.63 20.59 -4.91
C GLY A 388 20.45 22.09 -5.06
N ALA A 389 20.20 22.61 -6.28
CA ALA A 389 20.44 24.02 -6.56
C ALA A 389 19.21 24.89 -6.82
N LYS A 390 18.01 24.36 -7.05
CA LYS A 390 16.83 25.18 -7.39
C LYS A 390 15.62 25.05 -6.47
N SER A 391 15.48 24.02 -5.67
CA SER A 391 14.56 24.04 -4.56
C SER A 391 15.40 24.20 -3.29
N GLY A 392 15.33 25.32 -2.62
CA GLY A 392 15.90 25.50 -1.28
C GLY A 392 15.26 24.59 -0.23
N ALA A 393 14.68 23.48 -0.64
CA ALA A 393 14.23 22.37 0.14
C ALA A 393 15.44 21.45 0.39
N LYS A 394 16.18 21.74 1.42
CA LYS A 394 17.04 20.76 2.06
C LYS A 394 16.14 19.58 2.44
N PHE A 395 16.40 18.41 1.85
CA PHE A 395 15.85 17.14 2.33
C PHE A 395 16.37 16.82 3.71
#